data_442547f20c0987b2d6a1ab39efc07dcf
#
_entry.id   442547f20c0987b2d6a1ab39efc07dcf
#
_cell.length_a   1.000
_cell.length_b   1.000
_cell.length_c   1.000
_cell.angle_alpha   90.00
_cell.angle_beta   90.00
_cell.angle_gamma   90.00
#
_symmetry.space_group_name_H-M   'P 1'
#
loop_
_entity.id
_entity.type
_entity.pdbx_description
1 polymer ?
#
loop_
_entity_poly.entity_id
_entity_poly.type
_entity_poly.pdbx_seq_one_letter_code
_entity_poly.pdbx_strand_id
1 'polypeptide(L)'
;MTPRRMLAGATSLFLATVVTWFAGLRVNLSGSMPIGLYRVRSGPPVKGAMVLACLPADVAVFARSRGYVPNGRCPGSTAPIGKVVLAMAGDSVEVTAEGLLLNGRPVRNTRPLALDAGGRSLRRFPDGTYIVAQDEVWLYSPYSTRSFDSRYFGPLHVSSIRSRVLPLWTVE
;
A
#
# COMPACT_ATOMS: atom_id res chain seq x y z
N MET A 1 28.76 -29.12 -11.56
CA MET A 1 27.59 -28.85 -12.43
C MET A 1 28.08 -28.31 -13.75
N THR A 2 27.66 -28.87 -14.89
CA THR A 2 28.11 -28.43 -16.20
C THR A 2 27.50 -27.07 -16.57
N PRO A 3 28.23 -26.19 -17.27
CA PRO A 3 27.73 -24.83 -17.63
C PRO A 3 26.40 -24.86 -18.38
N ARG A 4 26.14 -25.92 -19.17
CA ARG A 4 24.84 -26.13 -19.83
C ARG A 4 23.64 -26.27 -18.87
N ARG A 5 23.83 -26.94 -17.72
CA ARG A 5 22.76 -27.10 -16.70
C ARG A 5 22.50 -25.80 -15.97
N MET A 6 23.51 -24.96 -15.74
CA MET A 6 23.35 -23.62 -15.17
C MET A 6 22.62 -22.67 -16.13
N LEU A 7 22.95 -22.70 -17.41
CA LEU A 7 22.27 -21.90 -18.44
C LEU A 7 20.79 -22.29 -18.55
N ALA A 8 20.48 -23.58 -18.63
CA ALA A 8 19.11 -24.06 -18.71
C ALA A 8 18.28 -23.68 -17.46
N GLY A 9 18.87 -23.74 -16.26
CA GLY A 9 18.22 -23.30 -15.02
C GLY A 9 17.94 -21.79 -14.99
N ALA A 10 18.91 -20.97 -15.44
CA ALA A 10 18.75 -19.52 -15.51
C ALA A 10 17.68 -19.11 -16.54
N THR A 11 17.63 -19.77 -17.70
CA THR A 11 16.62 -19.52 -18.74
C THR A 11 15.23 -19.91 -18.25
N SER A 12 15.07 -21.03 -17.56
CA SER A 12 13.79 -21.47 -17.01
C SER A 12 13.30 -20.53 -15.91
N LEU A 13 14.17 -20.03 -15.04
CA LEU A 13 13.82 -19.06 -13.98
C LEU A 13 13.43 -17.71 -14.60
N PHE A 14 14.13 -17.26 -15.63
CA PHE A 14 13.80 -16.03 -16.35
C PHE A 14 12.44 -16.14 -17.04
N LEU A 15 12.18 -17.25 -17.74
CA LEU A 15 10.89 -17.50 -18.40
C LEU A 15 9.74 -17.54 -17.39
N ALA A 16 9.94 -18.19 -16.25
CA ALA A 16 8.95 -18.24 -15.17
C ALA A 16 8.64 -16.84 -14.60
N THR A 17 9.65 -15.99 -14.39
CA THR A 17 9.45 -14.60 -13.93
C THR A 17 8.74 -13.74 -14.96
N VAL A 18 9.04 -13.92 -16.26
CA VAL A 18 8.36 -13.21 -17.35
C VAL A 18 6.88 -13.64 -17.43
N VAL A 19 6.61 -14.94 -17.40
CA VAL A 19 5.24 -15.48 -17.44
C VAL A 19 4.42 -15.00 -16.23
N THR A 20 4.97 -15.01 -15.02
CA THR A 20 4.28 -14.53 -13.81
C THR A 20 3.99 -13.04 -13.89
N TRP A 21 4.89 -12.25 -14.47
CA TRP A 21 4.67 -10.82 -14.68
C TRP A 21 3.51 -10.56 -15.64
N PHE A 22 3.46 -11.25 -16.81
CA PHE A 22 2.38 -11.14 -17.78
C PHE A 22 1.04 -11.71 -17.27
N ALA A 23 1.06 -12.71 -16.40
CA ALA A 23 -0.12 -13.23 -15.73
C ALA A 23 -0.71 -12.28 -14.66
N GLY A 24 -0.08 -11.10 -14.44
CA GLY A 24 -0.51 -10.11 -13.46
C GLY A 24 -0.33 -10.60 -12.01
N LEU A 25 0.58 -11.53 -11.78
CA LEU A 25 0.89 -12.01 -10.43
C LEU A 25 1.85 -11.06 -9.72
N ARG A 26 1.64 -10.87 -8.41
CA ARG A 26 2.50 -10.04 -7.54
C ARG A 26 2.71 -10.76 -6.22
N VAL A 27 3.95 -10.74 -5.75
CA VAL A 27 4.30 -11.22 -4.41
C VAL A 27 4.36 -10.02 -3.47
N ASN A 28 3.69 -10.12 -2.33
CA ASN A 28 3.82 -9.17 -1.23
C ASN A 28 4.62 -9.80 -0.09
N LEU A 29 5.68 -9.11 0.33
CA LEU A 29 6.51 -9.48 1.48
C LEU A 29 6.42 -8.43 2.61
N SER A 30 5.57 -7.39 2.45
CA SER A 30 5.41 -6.32 3.45
C SER A 30 4.28 -6.65 4.43
N GLY A 31 4.44 -6.22 5.69
CA GLY A 31 3.40 -6.42 6.72
C GLY A 31 2.15 -5.55 6.57
N SER A 32 2.07 -4.67 5.54
CA SER A 32 0.89 -3.82 5.32
C SER A 32 -0.29 -4.54 4.68
N MET A 33 -0.04 -5.69 4.08
CA MET A 33 -1.02 -6.68 3.61
C MET A 33 -0.51 -8.06 3.99
N PRO A 34 -1.34 -9.11 4.04
CA PRO A 34 -0.88 -10.47 4.28
C PRO A 34 0.26 -10.83 3.32
N ILE A 35 1.29 -11.50 3.82
CA ILE A 35 2.40 -11.98 2.97
C ILE A 35 1.85 -13.05 2.03
N GLY A 36 2.21 -12.97 0.74
CA GLY A 36 1.71 -13.99 -0.20
C GLY A 36 1.66 -13.56 -1.65
N LEU A 37 0.92 -14.37 -2.42
CA LEU A 37 0.74 -14.22 -3.86
C LEU A 37 -0.61 -13.57 -4.15
N TYR A 38 -0.58 -12.56 -5.00
CA TYR A 38 -1.73 -11.75 -5.39
C TYR A 38 -1.89 -11.72 -6.91
N ARG A 39 -3.12 -11.59 -7.37
CA ARG A 39 -3.45 -11.31 -8.78
C ARG A 39 -3.90 -9.87 -8.95
N VAL A 40 -3.27 -9.17 -9.87
CA VAL A 40 -3.70 -7.83 -10.31
C VAL A 40 -5.06 -7.92 -11.01
N ARG A 41 -5.93 -6.97 -10.71
CA ARG A 41 -7.25 -6.81 -11.33
C ARG A 41 -7.43 -5.36 -11.76
N SER A 42 -7.96 -5.20 -12.96
CA SER A 42 -8.42 -3.90 -13.46
C SER A 42 -9.74 -3.49 -12.80
N GLY A 43 -10.05 -2.22 -12.87
CA GLY A 43 -11.29 -1.66 -12.38
C GLY A 43 -11.09 -0.60 -11.30
N PRO A 44 -12.13 0.19 -11.01
CA PRO A 44 -12.07 1.26 -10.03
C PRO A 44 -11.83 0.68 -8.62
N PRO A 45 -11.21 1.45 -7.72
CA PRO A 45 -11.16 1.07 -6.31
C PRO A 45 -12.58 0.96 -5.75
N VAL A 46 -12.76 0.05 -4.80
CA VAL A 46 -13.99 -0.06 -4.01
C VAL A 46 -13.61 -0.19 -2.53
N LYS A 47 -14.47 0.28 -1.64
CA LYS A 47 -14.25 0.20 -0.19
C LYS A 47 -13.96 -1.24 0.24
N GLY A 48 -12.95 -1.45 1.07
CA GLY A 48 -12.49 -2.75 1.53
C GLY A 48 -11.58 -3.50 0.54
N ALA A 49 -11.44 -3.05 -0.72
CA ALA A 49 -10.54 -3.69 -1.66
C ALA A 49 -9.07 -3.43 -1.32
N MET A 50 -8.23 -4.44 -1.56
CA MET A 50 -6.78 -4.26 -1.56
C MET A 50 -6.34 -3.62 -2.87
N VAL A 51 -5.47 -2.61 -2.78
CA VAL A 51 -5.00 -1.83 -3.92
C VAL A 51 -3.49 -1.63 -3.87
N LEU A 52 -2.90 -1.42 -5.04
CA LEU A 52 -1.56 -0.87 -5.21
C LEU A 52 -1.70 0.60 -5.60
N ALA A 53 -1.08 1.49 -4.83
CA ALA A 53 -1.14 2.93 -5.04
C ALA A 53 0.25 3.55 -5.10
N CYS A 54 0.43 4.57 -5.93
CA CYS A 54 1.61 5.42 -5.89
C CYS A 54 1.38 6.57 -4.90
N LEU A 55 2.41 6.91 -4.14
CA LEU A 55 2.38 8.09 -3.27
C LEU A 55 2.57 9.38 -4.08
N PRO A 56 2.05 10.53 -3.63
CA PRO A 56 2.45 11.84 -4.13
C PRO A 56 3.97 12.03 -4.03
N ALA A 57 4.54 12.87 -4.88
CA ALA A 57 6.00 12.97 -5.04
C ALA A 57 6.73 13.34 -3.73
N ASP A 58 6.20 14.28 -2.97
CA ASP A 58 6.74 14.74 -1.69
C ASP A 58 6.68 13.64 -0.61
N VAL A 59 5.53 12.97 -0.48
CA VAL A 59 5.32 11.83 0.41
C VAL A 59 6.21 10.64 0.01
N ALA A 60 6.36 10.41 -1.29
CA ALA A 60 7.19 9.34 -1.84
C ALA A 60 8.68 9.56 -1.50
N VAL A 61 9.19 10.79 -1.68
CA VAL A 61 10.56 11.16 -1.32
C VAL A 61 10.80 10.96 0.17
N PHE A 62 9.86 11.43 1.02
CA PHE A 62 9.94 11.20 2.47
C PHE A 62 9.94 9.71 2.81
N ALA A 63 8.99 8.93 2.27
CA ALA A 63 8.88 7.50 2.55
C ALA A 63 10.13 6.73 2.12
N ARG A 64 10.71 7.09 0.97
CA ARG A 64 11.95 6.49 0.47
C ARG A 64 13.15 6.82 1.33
N SER A 65 13.33 8.08 1.74
CA SER A 65 14.43 8.50 2.61
C SER A 65 14.43 7.80 3.97
N ARG A 66 13.27 7.33 4.41
CA ARG A 66 13.06 6.58 5.64
C ARG A 66 13.12 5.05 5.46
N GLY A 67 13.21 4.56 4.23
CA GLY A 67 13.21 3.13 3.92
C GLY A 67 11.83 2.47 4.07
N TYR A 68 10.73 3.24 4.04
CA TYR A 68 9.37 2.68 4.14
C TYR A 68 8.91 2.04 2.84
N VAL A 69 9.44 2.52 1.71
CA VAL A 69 9.07 2.07 0.37
C VAL A 69 10.33 1.80 -0.44
N PRO A 70 10.47 0.64 -1.10
CA PRO A 70 11.60 0.33 -1.94
C PRO A 70 11.57 1.16 -3.25
N ASN A 71 12.66 1.10 -4.00
CA ASN A 71 12.75 1.72 -5.32
C ASN A 71 11.74 1.11 -6.31
N GLY A 72 11.22 1.94 -7.23
CA GLY A 72 10.27 1.51 -8.24
C GLY A 72 9.94 2.58 -9.27
N ARG A 73 8.79 2.43 -9.94
CA ARG A 73 8.38 3.26 -11.07
C ARG A 73 7.30 4.31 -10.74
N CYS A 74 6.91 4.46 -9.50
CA CYS A 74 6.04 5.54 -9.03
C CYS A 74 6.80 6.86 -8.92
N PRO A 75 6.12 8.01 -8.76
CA PRO A 75 6.75 9.29 -8.44
C PRO A 75 7.76 9.15 -7.30
N GLY A 76 8.83 9.96 -7.33
CA GLY A 76 9.93 9.86 -6.36
C GLY A 76 10.75 8.56 -6.48
N SER A 77 10.67 7.84 -7.62
CA SER A 77 11.35 6.56 -7.87
C SER A 77 11.02 5.49 -6.82
N THR A 78 9.77 5.43 -6.37
CA THR A 78 9.29 4.47 -5.36
C THR A 78 8.48 3.33 -5.99
N ALA A 79 8.42 2.19 -5.32
CA ALA A 79 7.44 1.15 -5.63
C ALA A 79 6.04 1.57 -5.16
N PRO A 80 4.96 1.03 -5.76
CA PRO A 80 3.62 1.25 -5.24
C PRO A 80 3.48 0.62 -3.84
N ILE A 81 2.70 1.27 -2.98
CA ILE A 81 2.32 0.73 -1.68
C ILE A 81 1.07 -0.15 -1.80
N GLY A 82 1.05 -1.26 -1.04
CA GLY A 82 -0.12 -2.11 -0.91
C GLY A 82 -0.94 -1.72 0.31
N LYS A 83 -2.23 -1.42 0.14
CA LYS A 83 -3.15 -0.98 1.20
C LYS A 83 -4.58 -1.45 0.93
N VAL A 84 -5.43 -1.26 1.94
CA VAL A 84 -6.88 -1.46 1.84
C VAL A 84 -7.55 -0.10 1.70
N VAL A 85 -8.56 0.01 0.86
CA VAL A 85 -9.39 1.22 0.72
C VAL A 85 -10.26 1.34 1.96
N LEU A 86 -10.02 2.38 2.76
CA LEU A 86 -10.79 2.69 3.96
C LEU A 86 -12.06 3.44 3.62
N ALA A 87 -11.90 4.57 2.91
CA ALA A 87 -12.99 5.49 2.64
C ALA A 87 -12.90 6.02 1.20
N MET A 88 -14.06 6.40 0.67
CA MET A 88 -14.25 6.92 -0.68
C MET A 88 -15.22 8.11 -0.63
N ALA A 89 -15.44 8.75 -1.77
CA ALA A 89 -16.32 9.91 -1.92
C ALA A 89 -17.62 9.82 -1.08
N GLY A 90 -17.87 10.87 -0.32
CA GLY A 90 -19.04 10.98 0.57
C GLY A 90 -18.89 10.35 1.96
N ASP A 91 -17.85 9.53 2.21
CA ASP A 91 -17.56 9.08 3.57
C ASP A 91 -16.99 10.23 4.41
N SER A 92 -17.19 10.16 5.72
CA SER A 92 -16.55 11.03 6.71
C SER A 92 -15.40 10.27 7.37
N VAL A 93 -14.20 10.82 7.32
CA VAL A 93 -13.02 10.31 8.06
C VAL A 93 -12.64 11.33 9.13
N GLU A 94 -12.66 10.91 10.38
CA GLU A 94 -12.15 11.71 11.48
C GLU A 94 -10.76 11.22 11.89
N VAL A 95 -9.81 12.13 11.95
CA VAL A 95 -8.42 11.88 12.37
C VAL A 95 -8.25 12.37 13.78
N THR A 96 -7.81 11.47 14.67
CA THR A 96 -7.60 11.78 16.11
C THR A 96 -6.26 11.21 16.60
N ALA A 97 -5.90 11.57 17.82
CA ALA A 97 -4.74 10.97 18.50
C ALA A 97 -4.90 9.46 18.73
N GLU A 98 -6.14 8.97 18.83
CA GLU A 98 -6.45 7.56 19.09
C GLU A 98 -6.57 6.73 17.82
N GLY A 99 -6.66 7.38 16.65
CA GLY A 99 -6.77 6.71 15.35
C GLY A 99 -7.77 7.37 14.42
N LEU A 100 -8.21 6.59 13.44
CA LEU A 100 -9.21 7.03 12.47
C LEU A 100 -10.60 6.53 12.87
N LEU A 101 -11.61 7.39 12.63
CA LEU A 101 -13.01 6.97 12.63
C LEU A 101 -13.53 7.07 11.19
N LEU A 102 -14.30 6.10 10.78
CA LEU A 102 -15.02 6.08 9.50
C LEU A 102 -16.51 6.20 9.77
N ASN A 103 -17.14 7.27 9.32
CA ASN A 103 -18.56 7.55 9.53
C ASN A 103 -18.94 7.43 11.02
N GLY A 104 -18.11 8.01 11.91
CA GLY A 104 -18.26 7.98 13.37
C GLY A 104 -17.90 6.66 14.06
N ARG A 105 -17.46 5.63 13.33
CA ARG A 105 -17.07 4.33 13.89
C ARG A 105 -15.55 4.17 13.94
N PRO A 106 -14.98 3.81 15.11
CA PRO A 106 -13.54 3.60 15.24
C PRO A 106 -13.02 2.51 14.27
N VAL A 107 -11.89 2.78 13.62
CA VAL A 107 -11.21 1.85 12.73
C VAL A 107 -10.05 1.18 13.47
N ARG A 108 -10.05 -0.14 13.51
CA ARG A 108 -9.02 -0.93 14.22
C ARG A 108 -7.64 -0.72 13.60
N ASN A 109 -6.61 -0.82 14.46
CA ASN A 109 -5.20 -0.74 14.07
C ASN A 109 -4.79 0.60 13.42
N THR A 110 -5.50 1.70 13.71
CA THR A 110 -5.21 3.02 13.11
C THR A 110 -4.63 4.05 14.07
N ARG A 111 -4.30 3.67 15.31
CA ARG A 111 -3.61 4.58 16.21
C ARG A 111 -2.25 5.01 15.63
N PRO A 112 -2.00 6.32 15.46
CA PRO A 112 -0.75 6.79 14.89
C PRO A 112 0.41 6.60 15.90
N LEU A 113 1.58 6.26 15.38
CA LEU A 113 2.80 6.18 16.16
C LEU A 113 3.54 7.52 16.11
N ALA A 114 4.09 7.95 17.25
CA ALA A 114 4.91 9.17 17.31
C ALA A 114 6.30 8.96 16.69
N LEU A 115 6.81 7.73 16.73
CA LEU A 115 8.12 7.35 16.20
C LEU A 115 8.01 6.18 15.23
N ASP A 116 8.85 6.18 14.20
CA ASP A 116 9.00 5.07 13.27
C ASP A 116 9.87 3.93 13.86
N ALA A 117 10.12 2.87 13.08
CA ALA A 117 10.95 1.75 13.49
C ALA A 117 12.42 2.12 13.76
N GLY A 118 12.88 3.23 13.21
CA GLY A 118 14.23 3.77 13.41
C GLY A 118 14.30 4.80 14.54
N GLY A 119 13.24 4.96 15.36
CA GLY A 119 13.19 5.94 16.46
C GLY A 119 13.05 7.39 15.99
N ARG A 120 12.73 7.65 14.73
CA ARG A 120 12.62 8.99 14.14
C ARG A 120 11.19 9.48 14.25
N SER A 121 11.00 10.77 14.53
CA SER A 121 9.68 11.40 14.64
C SER A 121 8.83 11.14 13.39
N LEU A 122 7.58 10.76 13.60
CA LEU A 122 6.60 10.47 12.55
C LEU A 122 5.39 11.39 12.75
N ARG A 123 5.30 12.42 11.89
CA ARG A 123 4.20 13.38 11.94
C ARG A 123 2.94 12.72 11.36
N ARG A 124 1.85 12.75 12.11
CA ARG A 124 0.54 12.31 11.64
C ARG A 124 -0.14 13.39 10.80
N PHE A 125 -1.13 12.98 10.03
CA PHE A 125 -2.05 13.91 9.34
C PHE A 125 -2.81 14.74 10.38
N PRO A 126 -3.13 16.01 10.12
CA PRO A 126 -3.80 16.87 11.10
C PRO A 126 -5.10 16.29 11.64
N ASP A 127 -5.38 16.56 12.92
CA ASP A 127 -6.65 16.19 13.53
C ASP A 127 -7.81 16.97 12.90
N GLY A 128 -8.95 16.33 12.74
CA GLY A 128 -10.14 16.95 12.16
C GLY A 128 -11.07 15.94 11.51
N THR A 129 -12.20 16.43 11.04
CA THR A 129 -13.17 15.66 10.27
C THR A 129 -13.10 16.07 8.80
N TYR A 130 -12.92 15.08 7.93
CA TYR A 130 -12.72 15.23 6.50
C TYR A 130 -13.82 14.50 5.74
N ILE A 131 -14.59 15.21 4.95
CA ILE A 131 -15.50 14.58 3.99
C ILE A 131 -14.70 14.24 2.73
N VAL A 132 -14.66 12.96 2.38
CA VAL A 132 -13.87 12.47 1.24
C VAL A 132 -14.44 13.01 -0.06
N ALA A 133 -13.63 13.72 -0.83
CA ALA A 133 -14.05 14.31 -2.12
C ALA A 133 -14.24 13.24 -3.20
N GLN A 134 -14.86 13.61 -4.34
CA GLN A 134 -15.21 12.66 -5.43
C GLN A 134 -14.00 11.95 -6.03
N ASP A 135 -12.86 12.61 -6.03
CA ASP A 135 -11.61 12.12 -6.61
C ASP A 135 -10.59 11.66 -5.56
N GLU A 136 -11.01 11.52 -4.30
CA GLU A 136 -10.18 11.12 -3.18
C GLU A 136 -10.46 9.71 -2.69
N VAL A 137 -9.44 9.11 -2.07
CA VAL A 137 -9.50 7.81 -1.41
C VAL A 137 -8.59 7.80 -0.19
N TRP A 138 -9.09 7.28 0.92
CA TRP A 138 -8.30 7.02 2.12
C TRP A 138 -7.86 5.57 2.15
N LEU A 139 -6.58 5.37 2.41
CA LEU A 139 -5.95 4.05 2.43
C LEU A 139 -5.41 3.73 3.83
N TYR A 140 -5.55 2.48 4.25
CA TYR A 140 -5.04 2.02 5.53
C TYR A 140 -4.58 0.56 5.49
N SER A 141 -4.00 0.08 6.57
CA SER A 141 -3.72 -1.33 6.77
C SER A 141 -4.42 -1.84 8.04
N PRO A 142 -5.34 -2.79 7.93
CA PRO A 142 -5.89 -3.48 9.09
C PRO A 142 -4.91 -4.52 9.69
N TYR A 143 -3.83 -4.85 8.97
CA TYR A 143 -2.89 -5.92 9.32
C TYR A 143 -1.70 -5.46 10.14
N SER A 144 -1.39 -4.16 10.13
CA SER A 144 -0.21 -3.62 10.83
C SER A 144 -0.47 -2.25 11.41
N THR A 145 -0.27 -2.11 12.72
CA THR A 145 -0.28 -0.81 13.42
C THR A 145 0.89 0.08 12.98
N ARG A 146 1.97 -0.50 12.43
CA ARG A 146 3.15 0.21 11.94
C ARG A 146 3.06 0.62 10.47
N SER A 147 1.91 0.44 9.84
CA SER A 147 1.72 0.79 8.43
C SER A 147 1.83 2.29 8.21
N PHE A 148 2.65 2.70 7.24
CA PHE A 148 2.67 4.07 6.72
C PHE A 148 1.53 4.21 5.71
N ASP A 149 0.47 4.91 6.09
CA ASP A 149 -0.79 5.03 5.34
C ASP A 149 -1.45 6.40 5.57
N SER A 150 -2.72 6.57 5.21
CA SER A 150 -3.43 7.85 5.26
C SER A 150 -3.49 8.50 6.64
N ARG A 151 -3.19 7.79 7.72
CA ARG A 151 -2.97 8.39 9.05
C ARG A 151 -1.85 9.44 9.06
N TYR A 152 -0.90 9.31 8.12
CA TYR A 152 0.30 10.14 8.05
C TYR A 152 0.29 11.09 6.87
N PHE A 153 -0.25 10.68 5.73
CA PHE A 153 -0.22 11.49 4.50
C PHE A 153 -1.61 11.95 4.01
N GLY A 154 -2.69 11.57 4.71
CA GLY A 154 -4.05 11.96 4.33
C GLY A 154 -4.60 11.20 3.12
N PRO A 155 -5.63 11.77 2.45
CA PRO A 155 -6.22 11.17 1.27
C PRO A 155 -5.26 11.18 0.08
N LEU A 156 -5.47 10.24 -0.83
CA LEU A 156 -4.82 10.20 -2.14
C LEU A 156 -5.86 10.48 -3.23
N HIS A 157 -5.44 11.06 -4.33
CA HIS A 157 -6.27 11.14 -5.52
C HIS A 157 -6.51 9.73 -6.09
N VAL A 158 -7.73 9.42 -6.53
CA VAL A 158 -8.11 8.09 -7.08
C VAL A 158 -7.19 7.65 -8.21
N SER A 159 -6.68 8.59 -9.05
CA SER A 159 -5.72 8.28 -10.12
C SER A 159 -4.37 7.75 -9.63
N SER A 160 -4.06 7.89 -8.34
CA SER A 160 -2.88 7.29 -7.72
C SER A 160 -2.99 5.76 -7.59
N ILE A 161 -4.21 5.21 -7.66
CA ILE A 161 -4.45 3.77 -7.63
C ILE A 161 -4.02 3.16 -8.97
N ARG A 162 -3.06 2.25 -8.92
CA ARG A 162 -2.54 1.55 -10.10
C ARG A 162 -3.37 0.33 -10.45
N SER A 163 -3.81 -0.39 -9.44
CA SER A 163 -4.61 -1.60 -9.63
C SER A 163 -5.24 -2.05 -8.33
N ARG A 164 -6.28 -2.85 -8.44
CA ARG A 164 -6.74 -3.71 -7.35
C ARG A 164 -5.89 -4.98 -7.34
N VAL A 165 -5.80 -5.63 -6.17
CA VAL A 165 -5.17 -6.94 -6.06
C VAL A 165 -6.08 -7.88 -5.26
N LEU A 166 -6.12 -9.14 -5.67
CA LEU A 166 -6.84 -10.20 -4.97
C LEU A 166 -5.83 -11.21 -4.44
N PRO A 167 -5.92 -11.61 -3.17
CA PRO A 167 -5.09 -12.68 -2.64
C PRO A 167 -5.44 -13.99 -3.35
N LEU A 168 -4.41 -14.72 -3.78
CA LEU A 168 -4.53 -16.09 -4.28
C LEU A 168 -4.07 -17.08 -3.23
N TRP A 169 -3.00 -16.75 -2.54
CA TRP A 169 -2.45 -17.52 -1.45
C TRP A 169 -1.73 -16.56 -0.50
N THR A 170 -2.06 -16.60 0.78
CA THR A 170 -1.45 -15.76 1.82
C THR A 170 -1.14 -16.57 3.06
N VAL A 171 -0.09 -16.17 3.77
CA VAL A 171 0.21 -16.64 5.11
C VAL A 171 -0.13 -15.53 6.11
N GLU A 172 -0.74 -15.90 7.22
CA GLU A 172 -1.03 -15.02 8.35
C GLU A 172 0.18 -14.91 9.27
#